data_ba8effa1ac5e2c89e003708c232f3efe
#
_entry.id   ba8effa1ac5e2c89e003708c232f3efe
#
_cell.length_a   1.000
_cell.length_b   1.000
_cell.length_c   1.000
_cell.angle_alpha   90.00
_cell.angle_beta   90.00
_cell.angle_gamma   90.00
#
_symmetry.space_group_name_H-M   'P 1'
#
loop_
_entity.id
_entity.type
_entity.pdbx_description
1 polymer ?
#
loop_
_entity_poly.entity_id
_entity_poly.type
_entity_poly.pdbx_seq_one_letter_code
_entity_poly.pdbx_strand_id
1 'polypeptide(L)'
;MTHLNPIELAQRYFVNDCPEATILASRLGNILDKLQQGHQISSIALGYLHKQGFFSLERLIQGEITYPQFCADAQAEQAQRVILAQAQREAKIAEEAAREAAWAARYALERQQAEQARIARESDPSYIKKMHDQQLRVRYGIEQFIERDCFGRLMDILHRVDRANRFAVDDILWLETKGRDYYSDTLKTVFHQREAKFFASEYQRTHDAWMAVNASKHYRKCGQAQSAHDLLAPIALEQQSSAKLKSALCTTHGGAMRDLGQHEPALQLGQRAHALMPKDFRPCTLLGALHIEMGNYQLGHEWYAKAHERGASKQAIDQELRGIFQRADKAKREEIKAFLLGQDPVRYKWVNFA
;
A
#
# COMPACT_ATOMS: atom_id res chain seq x y z
N MET A 1 -17.85 -75.46 37.86
CA MET A 1 -18.37 -74.07 37.87
C MET A 1 -18.10 -73.47 36.50
N THR A 2 -19.10 -72.96 35.84
CA THR A 2 -18.92 -72.28 34.55
C THR A 2 -18.06 -71.05 34.77
N HIS A 3 -16.97 -70.93 34.01
CA HIS A 3 -16.09 -69.76 34.02
C HIS A 3 -16.84 -68.56 33.47
N LEU A 4 -17.16 -67.56 34.29
CA LEU A 4 -17.82 -66.32 33.84
C LEU A 4 -16.81 -65.47 33.11
N ASN A 5 -17.26 -64.74 32.08
CA ASN A 5 -16.44 -63.80 31.41
C ASN A 5 -16.25 -62.49 32.26
N PRO A 6 -15.30 -61.62 31.96
CA PRO A 6 -15.03 -60.42 32.76
C PRO A 6 -16.22 -59.49 32.98
N ILE A 7 -17.13 -59.38 31.99
CA ILE A 7 -18.33 -58.57 32.11
C ILE A 7 -19.32 -59.18 33.09
N GLU A 8 -19.54 -60.48 32.98
CA GLU A 8 -20.42 -61.23 33.87
C GLU A 8 -19.89 -61.25 35.34
N LEU A 9 -18.56 -61.29 35.50
CA LEU A 9 -17.90 -61.12 36.79
C LEU A 9 -18.13 -59.77 37.43
N ALA A 10 -17.94 -58.70 36.61
CA ALA A 10 -18.19 -57.31 37.03
C ALA A 10 -19.65 -57.09 37.43
N GLN A 11 -20.59 -57.70 36.73
CA GLN A 11 -22.02 -57.70 37.11
C GLN A 11 -22.33 -58.45 38.35
N ARG A 12 -21.76 -59.66 38.50
CA ARG A 12 -21.95 -60.51 39.65
C ARG A 12 -21.50 -59.89 41.00
N TYR A 13 -20.41 -59.07 40.88
CA TYR A 13 -19.83 -58.38 42.04
C TYR A 13 -20.21 -56.90 42.13
N PHE A 14 -21.23 -56.42 41.37
CA PHE A 14 -21.77 -55.08 41.42
C PHE A 14 -20.70 -53.98 41.21
N VAL A 15 -19.75 -54.24 40.29
CA VAL A 15 -18.66 -53.30 39.96
C VAL A 15 -18.61 -52.98 38.43
N ASN A 16 -19.66 -53.30 37.70
CA ASN A 16 -19.75 -53.02 36.26
C ASN A 16 -19.88 -51.53 35.91
N ASP A 17 -20.07 -50.67 36.91
CA ASP A 17 -19.94 -49.21 36.83
C ASP A 17 -18.47 -48.75 36.71
N CYS A 18 -17.52 -49.63 37.02
CA CYS A 18 -16.09 -49.36 36.95
C CYS A 18 -15.48 -50.01 35.69
N PRO A 19 -15.00 -49.25 34.71
CA PRO A 19 -14.41 -49.80 33.46
C PRO A 19 -13.27 -50.78 33.72
N GLU A 20 -12.49 -50.58 34.80
CA GLU A 20 -11.40 -51.46 35.18
C GLU A 20 -11.87 -52.89 35.53
N ALA A 21 -13.12 -53.07 36.01
CA ALA A 21 -13.64 -54.38 36.40
C ALA A 21 -13.72 -55.38 35.20
N THR A 22 -13.86 -54.88 33.99
CA THR A 22 -13.96 -55.69 32.77
C THR A 22 -12.62 -55.95 32.07
N ILE A 23 -11.53 -55.35 32.59
CA ILE A 23 -10.17 -55.46 32.03
C ILE A 23 -9.35 -56.41 32.89
N LEU A 24 -9.06 -57.62 32.42
CA LEU A 24 -8.34 -58.65 33.17
C LEU A 24 -6.96 -58.18 33.66
N ALA A 25 -6.27 -57.38 32.89
CA ALA A 25 -4.96 -56.82 33.26
C ALA A 25 -5.05 -55.68 34.28
N SER A 26 -6.24 -55.15 34.58
CA SER A 26 -6.46 -54.14 35.59
C SER A 26 -6.34 -54.73 37.00
N ARG A 27 -6.15 -53.87 38.00
CA ARG A 27 -6.05 -54.32 39.39
C ARG A 27 -7.37 -54.89 39.87
N LEU A 28 -8.49 -54.28 39.53
CA LEU A 28 -9.83 -54.76 39.92
C LEU A 28 -10.19 -56.05 39.16
N GLY A 29 -9.97 -56.08 37.83
CA GLY A 29 -10.23 -57.26 37.00
C GLY A 29 -9.44 -58.50 37.46
N ASN A 30 -8.16 -58.32 37.88
CA ASN A 30 -7.32 -59.37 38.41
C ASN A 30 -7.82 -59.91 39.81
N ILE A 31 -8.36 -59.01 40.64
CA ILE A 31 -8.99 -59.41 41.92
C ILE A 31 -10.24 -60.22 41.62
N LEU A 32 -11.10 -59.82 40.71
CA LEU A 32 -12.32 -60.57 40.39
C LEU A 32 -12.03 -61.92 39.76
N ASP A 33 -11.02 -62.02 38.88
CA ASP A 33 -10.59 -63.30 38.31
C ASP A 33 -10.04 -64.27 39.38
N LYS A 34 -9.21 -63.80 40.29
CA LYS A 34 -8.72 -64.59 41.44
C LYS A 34 -9.84 -65.04 42.33
N LEU A 35 -10.86 -64.22 42.58
CA LEU A 35 -12.03 -64.62 43.37
C LEU A 35 -12.82 -65.73 42.66
N GLN A 36 -12.98 -65.67 41.33
CA GLN A 36 -13.63 -66.74 40.59
C GLN A 36 -12.85 -68.06 40.64
N GLN A 37 -11.54 -67.96 40.60
CA GLN A 37 -10.64 -69.16 40.75
C GLN A 37 -10.52 -69.67 42.12
N GLY A 38 -11.13 -69.08 43.16
CA GLY A 38 -11.05 -69.48 44.55
C GLY A 38 -9.69 -69.20 45.21
N HIS A 39 -8.89 -68.34 44.64
CA HIS A 39 -7.59 -67.96 45.16
C HIS A 39 -7.71 -66.96 46.31
N GLN A 40 -6.80 -67.09 47.28
CA GLN A 40 -6.73 -66.10 48.35
C GLN A 40 -6.32 -64.75 47.87
N ILE A 41 -7.02 -63.70 48.31
CA ILE A 41 -6.76 -62.32 48.01
C ILE A 41 -5.79 -61.73 49.00
N SER A 42 -4.71 -61.07 48.53
CA SER A 42 -3.68 -60.51 49.41
C SER A 42 -4.19 -59.28 50.18
N SER A 43 -3.57 -58.99 51.34
CA SER A 43 -3.86 -57.77 52.10
C SER A 43 -3.70 -56.46 51.33
N ILE A 44 -2.75 -56.43 50.40
CA ILE A 44 -2.54 -55.28 49.49
C ILE A 44 -3.76 -55.10 48.55
N ALA A 45 -4.35 -56.16 48.07
CA ALA A 45 -5.54 -56.10 47.19
C ALA A 45 -6.79 -55.74 48.04
N LEU A 46 -6.94 -56.19 49.28
CA LEU A 46 -8.00 -55.71 50.16
C LEU A 46 -7.88 -54.23 50.49
N GLY A 47 -6.67 -53.72 50.78
CA GLY A 47 -6.43 -52.31 50.99
C GLY A 47 -6.74 -51.46 49.73
N TYR A 48 -6.57 -51.99 48.48
CA TYR A 48 -7.02 -51.37 47.28
C TYR A 48 -8.55 -51.29 47.22
N LEU A 49 -9.28 -52.37 47.46
CA LEU A 49 -10.74 -52.38 47.49
C LEU A 49 -11.30 -51.36 48.50
N HIS A 50 -10.74 -51.32 49.68
CA HIS A 50 -11.09 -50.36 50.72
C HIS A 50 -10.91 -48.87 50.17
N LYS A 51 -9.73 -48.62 49.68
CA LYS A 51 -9.42 -47.24 49.12
C LYS A 51 -10.33 -46.82 47.98
N GLN A 52 -10.81 -47.77 47.18
CA GLN A 52 -11.71 -47.51 46.07
C GLN A 52 -13.20 -47.49 46.47
N GLY A 53 -13.51 -47.73 47.73
CA GLY A 53 -14.89 -47.74 48.26
C GLY A 53 -15.69 -48.97 47.94
N PHE A 54 -15.03 -50.14 47.71
CA PHE A 54 -15.67 -51.44 47.51
C PHE A 54 -15.78 -52.20 48.84
N PHE A 55 -16.39 -51.57 49.83
CA PHE A 55 -16.41 -52.07 51.20
C PHE A 55 -17.17 -53.38 51.32
N SER A 56 -18.31 -53.54 50.67
CA SER A 56 -19.09 -54.78 50.68
C SER A 56 -18.32 -55.93 50.05
N LEU A 57 -17.57 -55.69 48.97
CA LEU A 57 -16.72 -56.70 48.32
C LEU A 57 -15.54 -57.10 49.23
N GLU A 58 -14.93 -56.13 49.88
CA GLU A 58 -13.87 -56.41 50.90
C GLU A 58 -14.40 -57.30 52.02
N ARG A 59 -15.54 -57.01 52.64
CA ARG A 59 -16.18 -57.76 53.70
C ARG A 59 -16.60 -59.16 53.26
N LEU A 60 -17.08 -59.31 51.99
CA LEU A 60 -17.38 -60.65 51.44
C LEU A 60 -16.11 -61.50 51.32
N ILE A 61 -15.01 -60.93 50.86
CA ILE A 61 -13.73 -61.64 50.70
C ILE A 61 -13.18 -62.09 52.12
N GLN A 62 -13.36 -61.21 53.09
CA GLN A 62 -12.95 -61.51 54.48
C GLN A 62 -13.87 -62.53 55.24
N GLY A 63 -15.01 -62.88 54.60
CA GLY A 63 -15.99 -63.80 55.19
C GLY A 63 -16.84 -63.17 56.27
N GLU A 64 -16.87 -61.87 56.38
CA GLU A 64 -17.66 -61.13 57.38
C GLU A 64 -19.15 -61.09 57.05
N ILE A 65 -19.51 -61.17 55.77
CA ILE A 65 -20.90 -61.17 55.32
C ILE A 65 -21.16 -62.32 54.35
N THR A 66 -22.42 -62.74 54.30
CA THR A 66 -22.89 -63.76 53.36
C THR A 66 -23.12 -63.17 51.97
N TYR A 67 -23.10 -63.98 50.90
CA TYR A 67 -23.32 -63.47 49.52
C TYR A 67 -24.68 -62.76 49.35
N PRO A 68 -25.83 -63.20 49.94
CA PRO A 68 -27.07 -62.43 49.89
C PRO A 68 -26.98 -61.04 50.58
N GLN A 69 -26.26 -60.94 51.73
CA GLN A 69 -26.02 -59.63 52.35
C GLN A 69 -25.12 -58.73 51.48
N PHE A 70 -24.06 -59.34 50.92
CA PHE A 70 -23.21 -58.66 49.96
C PHE A 70 -24.01 -58.07 48.79
N CYS A 71 -24.92 -58.81 48.16
CA CYS A 71 -25.71 -58.32 47.01
C CYS A 71 -26.51 -57.08 47.38
N ALA A 72 -27.13 -57.02 48.55
CA ALA A 72 -27.89 -55.86 49.02
C ALA A 72 -26.98 -54.62 49.25
N ASP A 73 -25.87 -54.83 50.00
CA ASP A 73 -24.93 -53.78 50.32
C ASP A 73 -24.19 -53.27 49.06
N ALA A 74 -23.74 -54.15 48.16
CA ALA A 74 -23.01 -53.82 46.92
C ALA A 74 -23.89 -53.08 45.89
N GLN A 75 -25.17 -53.42 45.82
CA GLN A 75 -26.11 -52.69 44.94
C GLN A 75 -26.28 -51.24 45.41
N ALA A 76 -26.37 -50.98 46.68
CA ALA A 76 -26.44 -49.63 47.24
C ALA A 76 -25.14 -48.85 47.03
N GLU A 77 -24.00 -49.48 47.26
CA GLU A 77 -22.67 -48.92 47.03
C GLU A 77 -22.51 -48.55 45.54
N GLN A 78 -22.91 -49.40 44.57
CA GLN A 78 -22.86 -49.16 43.15
C GLN A 78 -23.72 -47.97 42.78
N ALA A 79 -24.97 -47.90 43.27
CA ALA A 79 -25.86 -46.77 43.00
C ALA A 79 -25.24 -45.45 43.47
N GLN A 80 -24.63 -45.46 44.66
CA GLN A 80 -23.96 -44.25 45.19
C GLN A 80 -22.73 -43.84 44.37
N ARG A 81 -21.91 -44.79 43.92
CA ARG A 81 -20.76 -44.50 43.02
C ARG A 81 -21.21 -43.88 41.69
N VAL A 82 -22.29 -44.42 41.06
CA VAL A 82 -22.85 -43.88 39.82
C VAL A 82 -23.32 -42.43 40.00
N ILE A 83 -24.07 -42.15 41.08
CA ILE A 83 -24.55 -40.79 41.40
C ILE A 83 -23.35 -39.82 41.58
N LEU A 84 -22.34 -40.25 42.33
CA LEU A 84 -21.15 -39.41 42.56
C LEU A 84 -20.37 -39.13 41.28
N ALA A 85 -20.17 -40.18 40.45
CA ALA A 85 -19.50 -40.03 39.15
C ALA A 85 -20.25 -39.11 38.20
N GLN A 86 -21.59 -39.16 38.20
CA GLN A 86 -22.42 -38.26 37.40
C GLN A 86 -22.29 -36.81 37.91
N ALA A 87 -22.40 -36.57 39.21
CA ALA A 87 -22.24 -35.24 39.79
C ALA A 87 -20.85 -34.65 39.51
N GLN A 88 -19.78 -35.46 39.55
CA GLN A 88 -18.43 -35.01 39.18
C GLN A 88 -18.32 -34.63 37.71
N ARG A 89 -18.95 -35.38 36.78
CA ARG A 89 -18.99 -35.05 35.35
C ARG A 89 -19.73 -33.72 35.10
N GLU A 90 -20.91 -33.57 35.72
CA GLU A 90 -21.70 -32.35 35.62
C GLU A 90 -20.95 -31.11 36.15
N ALA A 91 -20.29 -31.25 37.31
CA ALA A 91 -19.46 -30.19 37.88
C ALA A 91 -18.31 -29.79 36.93
N LYS A 92 -17.63 -30.79 36.33
CA LYS A 92 -16.55 -30.51 35.36
C LYS A 92 -17.05 -29.79 34.12
N ILE A 93 -18.19 -30.23 33.56
CA ILE A 93 -18.80 -29.57 32.40
C ILE A 93 -19.19 -28.12 32.74
N ALA A 94 -19.79 -27.93 33.94
CA ALA A 94 -20.15 -26.58 34.40
C ALA A 94 -18.92 -25.67 34.59
N GLU A 95 -17.81 -26.21 35.13
CA GLU A 95 -16.56 -25.48 35.28
C GLU A 95 -15.95 -25.09 33.92
N GLU A 96 -15.93 -26.03 32.96
CA GLU A 96 -15.45 -25.77 31.60
C GLU A 96 -16.30 -24.69 30.91
N ALA A 97 -17.62 -24.79 30.99
CA ALA A 97 -18.54 -23.79 30.43
C ALA A 97 -18.37 -22.41 31.08
N ALA A 98 -18.18 -22.35 32.40
CA ALA A 98 -17.93 -21.10 33.12
C ALA A 98 -16.60 -20.47 32.70
N ARG A 99 -15.56 -21.25 32.49
CA ARG A 99 -14.26 -20.79 32.01
C ARG A 99 -14.35 -20.24 30.59
N GLU A 100 -15.07 -20.92 29.68
CA GLU A 100 -15.30 -20.45 28.32
C GLU A 100 -16.10 -19.13 28.30
N ALA A 101 -17.15 -19.06 29.11
CA ALA A 101 -17.96 -17.83 29.22
C ALA A 101 -17.14 -16.66 29.78
N ALA A 102 -16.31 -16.88 30.78
CA ALA A 102 -15.42 -15.86 31.33
C ALA A 102 -14.38 -15.38 30.29
N TRP A 103 -13.81 -16.30 29.50
CA TRP A 103 -12.90 -15.95 28.40
C TRP A 103 -13.60 -15.13 27.30
N ALA A 104 -14.80 -15.56 26.88
CA ALA A 104 -15.59 -14.84 25.87
C ALA A 104 -15.97 -13.42 26.33
N ALA A 105 -16.38 -13.27 27.59
CA ALA A 105 -16.70 -11.97 28.17
C ALA A 105 -15.48 -11.03 28.22
N ARG A 106 -14.33 -11.54 28.62
CA ARG A 106 -13.08 -10.77 28.64
C ARG A 106 -12.68 -10.33 27.23
N TYR A 107 -12.74 -11.21 26.26
CA TYR A 107 -12.43 -10.91 24.86
C TYR A 107 -13.39 -9.86 24.26
N ALA A 108 -14.70 -9.96 24.58
CA ALA A 108 -15.68 -8.96 24.16
C ALA A 108 -15.39 -7.58 24.77
N LEU A 109 -15.00 -7.51 26.04
CA LEU A 109 -14.63 -6.26 26.71
C LEU A 109 -13.36 -5.65 26.09
N GLU A 110 -12.34 -6.44 25.83
CA GLU A 110 -11.10 -5.99 25.18
C GLU A 110 -11.37 -5.41 23.78
N ARG A 111 -12.23 -6.08 22.98
CA ARG A 111 -12.67 -5.56 21.68
C ARG A 111 -13.41 -4.23 21.79
N GLN A 112 -14.32 -4.12 22.76
CA GLN A 112 -15.07 -2.89 22.98
C GLN A 112 -14.15 -1.72 23.38
N GLN A 113 -13.19 -1.98 24.27
CA GLN A 113 -12.20 -0.97 24.68
C GLN A 113 -11.30 -0.55 23.52
N ALA A 114 -10.84 -1.50 22.71
CA ALA A 114 -10.03 -1.21 21.52
C ALA A 114 -10.80 -0.37 20.50
N GLU A 115 -12.08 -0.67 20.28
CA GLU A 115 -12.93 0.11 19.38
C GLU A 115 -13.19 1.53 19.90
N GLN A 116 -13.45 1.69 21.19
CA GLN A 116 -13.61 3.02 21.80
C GLN A 116 -12.32 3.83 21.70
N ALA A 117 -11.16 3.20 21.94
CA ALA A 117 -9.86 3.86 21.79
C ALA A 117 -9.58 4.25 20.33
N ARG A 118 -10.00 3.44 19.35
CA ARG A 118 -9.91 3.76 17.92
C ARG A 118 -10.76 4.98 17.59
N ILE A 119 -12.05 4.99 17.99
CA ILE A 119 -12.96 6.10 17.73
C ILE A 119 -12.45 7.39 18.39
N ALA A 120 -11.99 7.32 19.64
CA ALA A 120 -11.43 8.47 20.34
C ALA A 120 -10.22 9.06 19.60
N ARG A 121 -9.30 8.20 19.12
CA ARG A 121 -8.12 8.64 18.35
C ARG A 121 -8.53 9.24 17.00
N GLU A 122 -9.45 8.59 16.27
CA GLU A 122 -9.90 9.05 14.95
C GLU A 122 -10.72 10.35 15.04
N SER A 123 -11.29 10.67 16.21
CA SER A 123 -11.98 11.91 16.50
C SER A 123 -11.08 13.03 17.03
N ASP A 124 -9.81 12.72 17.33
CA ASP A 124 -8.86 13.72 17.81
C ASP A 124 -8.49 14.71 16.67
N PRO A 125 -8.72 16.02 16.84
CA PRO A 125 -8.40 17.02 15.83
C PRO A 125 -6.91 17.00 15.39
N SER A 126 -6.01 16.69 16.30
CA SER A 126 -4.57 16.60 16.00
C SER A 126 -4.26 15.39 15.11
N TYR A 127 -4.91 14.26 15.36
CA TYR A 127 -4.81 13.06 14.53
C TYR A 127 -5.41 13.29 13.14
N ILE A 128 -6.60 13.90 13.06
CA ILE A 128 -7.25 14.24 11.79
C ILE A 128 -6.36 15.14 10.95
N LYS A 129 -5.80 16.21 11.56
CA LYS A 129 -4.86 17.10 10.90
C LYS A 129 -3.63 16.36 10.38
N LYS A 130 -3.02 15.52 11.21
CA LYS A 130 -1.85 14.72 10.83
C LYS A 130 -2.16 13.80 9.64
N MET A 131 -3.30 13.13 9.64
CA MET A 131 -3.74 12.25 8.55
C MET A 131 -3.99 13.04 7.26
N HIS A 132 -4.63 14.20 7.37
CA HIS A 132 -4.87 15.10 6.23
C HIS A 132 -3.53 15.61 5.64
N ASP A 133 -2.61 16.06 6.47
CA ASP A 133 -1.28 16.50 6.05
C ASP A 133 -0.51 15.36 5.35
N GLN A 134 -0.60 14.14 5.86
CA GLN A 134 -0.01 12.96 5.22
C GLN A 134 -0.65 12.67 3.85
N GLN A 135 -1.97 12.73 3.74
CA GLN A 135 -2.67 12.53 2.46
C GLN A 135 -2.29 13.59 1.43
N LEU A 136 -2.13 14.85 1.85
CA LEU A 136 -1.66 15.92 0.96
C LEU A 136 -0.25 15.65 0.44
N ARG A 137 0.66 15.23 1.30
CA ARG A 137 2.03 14.87 0.91
C ARG A 137 2.04 13.77 -0.15
N VAL A 138 1.30 12.68 0.08
CA VAL A 138 1.17 11.56 -0.87
C VAL A 138 0.56 12.05 -2.18
N ARG A 139 -0.53 12.82 -2.13
CA ARG A 139 -1.20 13.38 -3.32
C ARG A 139 -0.26 14.19 -4.19
N TYR A 140 0.65 14.94 -3.58
CA TYR A 140 1.61 15.78 -4.31
C TYR A 140 2.99 15.11 -4.49
N GLY A 141 3.09 13.79 -4.26
CA GLY A 141 4.30 13.02 -4.53
C GLY A 141 5.48 13.38 -3.62
N ILE A 142 5.23 13.73 -2.36
CA ILE A 142 6.25 14.09 -1.36
C ILE A 142 6.32 12.96 -0.32
N GLU A 143 7.09 11.93 -0.64
CA GLU A 143 7.23 10.73 0.21
C GLU A 143 8.44 10.80 1.15
N GLN A 144 9.45 11.60 0.79
CA GLN A 144 10.67 11.75 1.56
C GLN A 144 10.44 12.43 2.92
N PHE A 145 11.42 12.27 3.80
CA PHE A 145 11.46 12.99 5.06
C PHE A 145 11.51 14.51 4.82
N ILE A 146 10.73 15.27 5.58
CA ILE A 146 10.72 16.74 5.51
C ILE A 146 11.43 17.28 6.73
N GLU A 147 12.42 18.11 6.52
CA GLU A 147 13.13 18.82 7.57
C GLU A 147 12.17 19.72 8.37
N ARG A 148 12.42 19.81 9.68
CA ARG A 148 11.51 20.50 10.62
C ARG A 148 11.26 21.97 10.24
N ASP A 149 12.29 22.66 9.77
CA ASP A 149 12.21 24.08 9.36
C ASP A 149 11.53 24.29 8.00
N CYS A 150 11.44 23.24 7.18
CA CYS A 150 10.73 23.25 5.90
C CYS A 150 9.27 22.83 6.03
N PHE A 151 8.93 22.03 7.03
CA PHE A 151 7.63 21.37 7.14
C PHE A 151 6.44 22.36 7.16
N GLY A 152 6.50 23.38 8.02
CA GLY A 152 5.42 24.36 8.14
C GLY A 152 5.12 25.06 6.82
N ARG A 153 6.14 25.61 6.18
CA ARG A 153 5.99 26.33 4.92
C ARG A 153 5.52 25.42 3.78
N LEU A 154 6.05 24.20 3.70
CA LEU A 154 5.61 23.23 2.70
C LEU A 154 4.13 22.90 2.87
N MET A 155 3.69 22.60 4.10
CA MET A 155 2.28 22.28 4.36
C MET A 155 1.36 23.46 4.05
N ASP A 156 1.76 24.70 4.34
CA ASP A 156 0.98 25.89 3.98
C ASP A 156 0.82 26.03 2.47
N ILE A 157 1.88 25.74 1.68
CA ILE A 157 1.82 25.70 0.23
C ILE A 157 0.84 24.62 -0.22
N LEU A 158 0.98 23.39 0.27
CA LEU A 158 0.13 22.26 -0.13
C LEU A 158 -1.35 22.51 0.19
N HIS A 159 -1.66 23.06 1.38
CA HIS A 159 -3.04 23.42 1.74
C HIS A 159 -3.63 24.50 0.83
N ARG A 160 -2.84 25.52 0.42
CA ARG A 160 -3.31 26.54 -0.51
C ARG A 160 -3.55 25.94 -1.90
N VAL A 161 -2.64 25.11 -2.37
CA VAL A 161 -2.77 24.42 -3.66
C VAL A 161 -3.97 23.47 -3.67
N ASP A 162 -4.21 22.74 -2.59
CA ASP A 162 -5.37 21.84 -2.47
C ASP A 162 -6.71 22.60 -2.54
N ARG A 163 -6.76 23.82 -2.00
CA ARG A 163 -7.92 24.74 -2.13
C ARG A 163 -8.02 25.41 -3.51
N ALA A 164 -7.31 24.93 -4.50
CA ALA A 164 -7.29 25.44 -5.86
C ALA A 164 -6.65 26.83 -6.03
N ASN A 165 -5.98 27.37 -5.04
CA ASN A 165 -5.28 28.66 -5.15
C ASN A 165 -4.06 28.54 -6.07
N ARG A 166 -3.71 29.66 -6.74
CA ARG A 166 -2.43 29.79 -7.45
C ARG A 166 -1.28 29.82 -6.47
N PHE A 167 -0.12 29.39 -6.94
CA PHE A 167 1.12 29.58 -6.20
C PHE A 167 1.49 31.07 -6.12
N ALA A 168 1.90 31.54 -4.95
CA ALA A 168 2.51 32.84 -4.84
C ALA A 168 3.92 32.82 -5.46
N VAL A 169 4.41 33.97 -5.90
CA VAL A 169 5.77 34.08 -6.47
C VAL A 169 6.83 33.61 -5.46
N ASP A 170 6.66 33.98 -4.19
CA ASP A 170 7.56 33.56 -3.11
C ASP A 170 7.52 32.06 -2.83
N ASP A 171 6.40 31.39 -3.10
CA ASP A 171 6.28 29.93 -2.97
C ASP A 171 7.10 29.23 -4.04
N ILE A 172 7.02 29.71 -5.28
CA ILE A 172 7.80 29.16 -6.38
C ILE A 172 9.29 29.38 -6.15
N LEU A 173 9.68 30.59 -5.76
CA LEU A 173 11.08 30.89 -5.44
C LEU A 173 11.62 29.98 -4.34
N TRP A 174 10.82 29.74 -3.29
CA TRP A 174 11.19 28.84 -2.21
C TRP A 174 11.29 27.38 -2.69
N LEU A 175 10.34 26.90 -3.48
CA LEU A 175 10.33 25.54 -4.06
C LEU A 175 11.49 25.33 -5.04
N GLU A 176 11.95 26.37 -5.75
CA GLU A 176 13.09 26.27 -6.68
C GLU A 176 14.45 26.37 -5.97
N THR A 177 14.46 26.82 -4.71
CA THR A 177 15.69 27.02 -3.91
C THR A 177 15.73 26.11 -2.70
N LYS A 178 15.30 26.57 -1.53
CA LYS A 178 15.38 25.84 -0.26
C LYS A 178 14.48 24.60 -0.22
N GLY A 179 13.31 24.66 -0.84
CA GLY A 179 12.34 23.57 -0.92
C GLY A 179 12.50 22.65 -2.14
N ARG A 180 13.66 22.72 -2.82
CA ARG A 180 13.87 22.04 -4.11
C ARG A 180 13.60 20.53 -4.08
N ASP A 181 13.99 19.86 -2.99
CA ASP A 181 13.80 18.43 -2.83
C ASP A 181 12.32 18.04 -2.69
N TYR A 182 11.47 18.98 -2.27
CA TYR A 182 10.02 18.79 -2.12
C TYR A 182 9.23 19.27 -3.33
N TYR A 183 9.89 19.89 -4.33
CA TYR A 183 9.25 20.30 -5.58
C TYR A 183 9.13 19.13 -6.56
N SER A 184 8.25 18.18 -6.19
CA SER A 184 7.98 16.96 -6.96
C SER A 184 7.47 17.26 -8.37
N ASP A 185 7.55 16.28 -9.27
CA ASP A 185 7.02 16.43 -10.63
C ASP A 185 5.49 16.58 -10.65
N THR A 186 4.80 15.93 -9.69
CA THR A 186 3.36 16.12 -9.49
C THR A 186 3.05 17.58 -9.12
N LEU A 187 3.79 18.16 -8.17
CA LEU A 187 3.59 19.54 -7.75
C LEU A 187 3.92 20.54 -8.87
N LYS A 188 4.99 20.29 -9.66
CA LYS A 188 5.31 21.05 -10.87
C LYS A 188 4.19 20.99 -11.90
N THR A 189 3.64 19.80 -12.13
CA THR A 189 2.51 19.61 -13.04
C THR A 189 1.30 20.43 -12.61
N VAL A 190 0.95 20.38 -11.32
CA VAL A 190 -0.16 21.18 -10.77
C VAL A 190 0.10 22.67 -10.88
N PHE A 191 1.32 23.12 -10.60
CA PHE A 191 1.71 24.50 -10.82
C PHE A 191 1.45 24.92 -12.28
N HIS A 192 1.96 24.17 -13.24
CA HIS A 192 1.78 24.50 -14.65
C HIS A 192 0.31 24.45 -15.09
N GLN A 193 -0.50 23.51 -14.56
CA GLN A 193 -1.94 23.48 -14.83
C GLN A 193 -2.67 24.72 -14.31
N ARG A 194 -2.31 25.21 -13.12
CA ARG A 194 -2.90 26.42 -12.54
C ARG A 194 -2.53 27.67 -13.34
N GLU A 195 -1.27 27.82 -13.67
CA GLU A 195 -0.79 28.93 -14.49
C GLU A 195 -1.40 28.90 -15.88
N ALA A 196 -1.48 27.74 -16.54
CA ALA A 196 -2.12 27.60 -17.84
C ALA A 196 -3.57 28.10 -17.82
N LYS A 197 -4.35 27.63 -16.85
CA LYS A 197 -5.76 28.04 -16.68
C LYS A 197 -5.91 29.55 -16.43
N PHE A 198 -5.05 30.08 -15.56
CA PHE A 198 -5.06 31.50 -15.27
C PHE A 198 -4.77 32.35 -16.55
N PHE A 199 -3.69 32.05 -17.26
CA PHE A 199 -3.34 32.79 -18.47
C PHE A 199 -4.35 32.59 -19.59
N ALA A 200 -4.96 31.41 -19.73
CA ALA A 200 -6.02 31.16 -20.70
C ALA A 200 -7.27 31.99 -20.37
N SER A 201 -7.65 32.09 -19.10
CA SER A 201 -8.75 32.94 -18.63
C SER A 201 -8.47 34.43 -18.88
N GLU A 202 -7.24 34.88 -18.61
CA GLU A 202 -6.82 36.25 -18.91
C GLU A 202 -6.85 36.55 -20.42
N TYR A 203 -6.45 35.59 -21.25
CA TYR A 203 -6.59 35.74 -22.71
C TYR A 203 -8.05 35.90 -23.14
N GLN A 204 -8.95 35.07 -22.58
CA GLN A 204 -10.39 35.19 -22.89
C GLN A 204 -10.96 36.57 -22.49
N ARG A 205 -10.49 37.14 -21.39
CA ARG A 205 -10.93 38.39 -20.84
C ARG A 205 -10.36 39.61 -21.57
N THR A 206 -9.05 39.55 -21.95
CA THR A 206 -8.30 40.72 -22.46
C THR A 206 -8.03 40.68 -23.95
N HIS A 207 -8.14 39.51 -24.57
CA HIS A 207 -7.69 39.22 -25.94
C HIS A 207 -6.21 39.55 -26.20
N ASP A 208 -5.39 39.69 -25.13
CA ASP A 208 -3.95 39.84 -25.25
C ASP A 208 -3.30 38.51 -25.62
N ALA A 209 -2.80 38.40 -26.84
CA ALA A 209 -2.19 37.20 -27.38
C ALA A 209 -0.92 36.75 -26.60
N TRP A 210 -0.27 37.64 -25.84
CA TRP A 210 0.80 37.23 -24.93
C TRP A 210 0.30 36.32 -23.79
N MET A 211 -0.96 36.50 -23.34
CA MET A 211 -1.58 35.60 -22.36
C MET A 211 -1.77 34.21 -22.95
N ALA A 212 -2.18 34.10 -24.22
CA ALA A 212 -2.28 32.81 -24.93
C ALA A 212 -0.91 32.12 -25.07
N VAL A 213 0.15 32.87 -25.40
CA VAL A 213 1.53 32.36 -25.47
C VAL A 213 1.96 31.80 -24.09
N ASN A 214 1.70 32.54 -23.00
CA ASN A 214 2.03 32.10 -21.65
C ASN A 214 1.20 30.88 -21.26
N ALA A 215 -0.10 30.87 -21.50
CA ALA A 215 -0.96 29.70 -21.20
C ALA A 215 -0.45 28.47 -21.92
N SER A 216 -0.16 28.56 -23.22
CA SER A 216 0.31 27.43 -24.03
C SER A 216 1.66 26.89 -23.59
N LYS A 217 2.59 27.77 -23.17
CA LYS A 217 3.85 27.33 -22.53
C LYS A 217 3.61 26.46 -21.30
N HIS A 218 2.64 26.82 -20.47
CA HIS A 218 2.32 26.08 -19.26
C HIS A 218 1.54 24.81 -19.58
N TYR A 219 0.57 24.81 -20.51
CA TYR A 219 -0.12 23.63 -20.99
C TYR A 219 0.86 22.55 -21.48
N ARG A 220 1.83 22.93 -22.30
CA ARG A 220 2.87 22.00 -22.77
C ARG A 220 3.67 21.38 -21.64
N LYS A 221 4.06 22.18 -20.63
CA LYS A 221 4.85 21.72 -19.48
C LYS A 221 4.09 20.78 -18.54
N CYS A 222 2.77 20.75 -18.60
CA CYS A 222 1.93 19.80 -17.87
C CYS A 222 1.32 18.70 -18.75
N GLY A 223 1.88 18.49 -19.96
CA GLY A 223 1.46 17.40 -20.85
C GLY A 223 0.14 17.65 -21.59
N GLN A 224 -0.37 18.89 -21.60
CA GLN A 224 -1.63 19.26 -22.26
C GLN A 224 -1.38 19.97 -23.61
N ALA A 225 -0.60 19.34 -24.48
CA ALA A 225 -0.22 19.91 -25.79
C ALA A 225 -1.44 20.20 -26.68
N GLN A 226 -2.50 19.39 -26.61
CA GLN A 226 -3.74 19.63 -27.34
C GLN A 226 -4.40 20.94 -26.91
N SER A 227 -4.52 21.19 -25.59
CA SER A 227 -5.07 22.46 -25.09
C SER A 227 -4.25 23.68 -25.51
N ALA A 228 -2.92 23.51 -25.62
CA ALA A 228 -2.04 24.57 -26.15
C ALA A 228 -2.30 24.83 -27.64
N HIS A 229 -2.49 23.78 -28.44
CA HIS A 229 -2.85 23.86 -29.84
C HIS A 229 -4.20 24.56 -30.03
N ASP A 230 -5.25 24.07 -29.35
CA ASP A 230 -6.63 24.57 -29.46
C ASP A 230 -6.73 26.05 -29.08
N LEU A 231 -5.93 26.52 -28.15
CA LEU A 231 -5.87 27.90 -27.73
C LEU A 231 -5.19 28.80 -28.76
N LEU A 232 -4.13 28.32 -29.44
CA LEU A 232 -3.32 29.12 -30.35
C LEU A 232 -3.82 29.09 -31.82
N ALA A 233 -4.42 27.98 -32.26
CA ALA A 233 -4.85 27.76 -33.64
C ALA A 233 -5.81 28.85 -34.18
N PRO A 234 -6.81 29.35 -33.41
CA PRO A 234 -7.74 30.37 -33.89
C PRO A 234 -7.14 31.78 -33.92
N ILE A 235 -5.92 32.00 -33.39
CA ILE A 235 -5.34 33.35 -33.34
C ILE A 235 -4.84 33.78 -34.73
N ALA A 236 -5.49 34.77 -35.30
CA ALA A 236 -5.10 35.35 -36.59
C ALA A 236 -3.72 36.02 -36.49
N LEU A 237 -2.69 35.33 -36.97
CA LEU A 237 -1.31 35.79 -36.88
C LEU A 237 -1.08 37.13 -37.58
N GLU A 238 -1.73 37.36 -38.75
CA GLU A 238 -1.56 38.56 -39.54
C GLU A 238 -2.09 39.81 -38.83
N GLN A 239 -3.08 39.67 -38.00
CA GLN A 239 -3.66 40.76 -37.21
C GLN A 239 -2.80 41.20 -36.02
N GLN A 240 -1.75 40.45 -35.69
CA GLN A 240 -0.88 40.79 -34.56
C GLN A 240 0.06 41.94 -34.92
N SER A 241 0.27 42.85 -33.97
CA SER A 241 0.95 44.13 -34.23
C SER A 241 2.47 44.03 -34.35
N SER A 242 3.11 43.05 -33.70
CA SER A 242 4.57 43.02 -33.66
C SER A 242 5.15 41.71 -34.20
N ALA A 243 6.29 41.79 -34.87
CA ALA A 243 7.05 40.64 -35.34
C ALA A 243 7.45 39.73 -34.17
N LYS A 244 7.77 40.31 -32.99
CA LYS A 244 8.12 39.57 -31.76
C LYS A 244 6.96 38.71 -31.30
N LEU A 245 5.73 39.23 -31.25
CA LEU A 245 4.54 38.47 -30.85
C LEU A 245 4.21 37.40 -31.91
N LYS A 246 4.25 37.74 -33.18
CA LYS A 246 4.05 36.76 -34.28
C LYS A 246 5.04 35.59 -34.17
N SER A 247 6.32 35.86 -33.96
CA SER A 247 7.36 34.85 -33.76
C SER A 247 7.12 34.01 -32.51
N ALA A 248 6.72 34.63 -31.40
CA ALA A 248 6.41 33.92 -30.17
C ALA A 248 5.20 32.98 -30.33
N LEU A 249 4.13 33.43 -31.00
CA LEU A 249 2.96 32.59 -31.31
C LEU A 249 3.37 31.39 -32.18
N CYS A 250 4.10 31.64 -33.29
CA CYS A 250 4.59 30.58 -34.17
C CYS A 250 5.50 29.57 -33.40
N THR A 251 6.45 30.07 -32.64
CA THR A 251 7.38 29.21 -31.88
C THR A 251 6.64 28.36 -30.86
N THR A 252 5.70 28.94 -30.10
CA THR A 252 4.96 28.22 -29.05
C THR A 252 3.97 27.24 -29.65
N HIS A 253 3.28 27.62 -30.73
CA HIS A 253 2.36 26.73 -31.45
C HIS A 253 3.13 25.58 -32.14
N GLY A 254 4.28 25.89 -32.80
CA GLY A 254 5.16 24.86 -33.35
C GLY A 254 5.64 23.85 -32.27
N GLY A 255 5.92 24.36 -31.07
CA GLY A 255 6.23 23.51 -29.94
C GLY A 255 5.06 22.60 -29.51
N ALA A 256 3.82 23.12 -29.51
CA ALA A 256 2.62 22.31 -29.23
C ALA A 256 2.40 21.23 -30.29
N MET A 257 2.53 21.58 -31.58
CA MET A 257 2.45 20.63 -32.70
C MET A 257 3.51 19.54 -32.61
N ARG A 258 4.75 19.91 -32.24
CA ARG A 258 5.83 18.97 -32.02
C ARG A 258 5.47 17.96 -30.91
N ASP A 259 4.96 18.46 -29.78
CA ASP A 259 4.55 17.62 -28.65
C ASP A 259 3.37 16.70 -29.01
N LEU A 260 2.58 17.04 -30.04
CA LEU A 260 1.52 16.20 -30.64
C LEU A 260 2.04 15.25 -31.74
N GLY A 261 3.36 15.24 -32.01
CA GLY A 261 3.96 14.41 -33.05
C GLY A 261 3.74 14.94 -34.49
N GLN A 262 3.20 16.14 -34.64
CA GLN A 262 2.93 16.78 -35.94
C GLN A 262 4.17 17.58 -36.39
N HIS A 263 5.23 16.88 -36.79
CA HIS A 263 6.54 17.47 -37.01
C HIS A 263 6.55 18.44 -38.22
N GLU A 264 5.87 18.09 -39.30
CA GLU A 264 5.87 18.93 -40.52
C GLU A 264 5.20 20.30 -40.33
N PRO A 265 3.96 20.38 -39.76
CA PRO A 265 3.38 21.67 -39.38
C PRO A 265 4.22 22.44 -38.36
N ALA A 266 4.84 21.74 -37.39
CA ALA A 266 5.72 22.35 -36.41
C ALA A 266 6.96 23.01 -37.09
N LEU A 267 7.54 22.32 -38.09
CA LEU A 267 8.68 22.81 -38.85
C LEU A 267 8.33 24.11 -39.61
N GLN A 268 7.18 24.15 -40.29
CA GLN A 268 6.70 25.35 -41.00
C GLN A 268 6.52 26.53 -40.03
N LEU A 269 5.93 26.29 -38.86
CA LEU A 269 5.79 27.32 -37.83
C LEU A 269 7.16 27.77 -37.27
N GLY A 270 8.09 26.87 -37.06
CA GLY A 270 9.46 27.20 -36.64
C GLY A 270 10.22 28.04 -37.63
N GLN A 271 10.14 27.70 -38.93
CA GLN A 271 10.73 28.46 -40.02
C GLN A 271 10.12 29.87 -40.13
N ARG A 272 8.79 29.97 -40.04
CA ARG A 272 8.08 31.26 -40.03
C ARG A 272 8.48 32.12 -38.83
N ALA A 273 8.59 31.53 -37.65
CA ALA A 273 9.05 32.22 -36.45
C ALA A 273 10.48 32.76 -36.62
N HIS A 274 11.37 31.96 -37.19
CA HIS A 274 12.74 32.37 -37.47
C HIS A 274 12.81 33.48 -38.49
N ALA A 275 12.03 33.42 -39.57
CA ALA A 275 11.97 34.50 -40.59
C ALA A 275 11.50 35.83 -39.97
N LEU A 276 10.53 35.81 -39.04
CA LEU A 276 10.04 36.97 -38.32
C LEU A 276 11.07 37.58 -37.35
N MET A 277 11.85 36.73 -36.69
CA MET A 277 12.85 37.12 -35.69
C MET A 277 14.17 36.34 -35.87
N PRO A 278 14.98 36.63 -36.87
CA PRO A 278 16.18 35.86 -37.20
C PRO A 278 17.26 35.87 -36.11
N LYS A 279 17.22 36.86 -35.21
CA LYS A 279 18.16 36.98 -34.06
C LYS A 279 17.68 36.33 -32.79
N ASP A 280 16.44 35.84 -32.73
CA ASP A 280 15.92 35.13 -31.56
C ASP A 280 16.39 33.65 -31.55
N PHE A 281 16.89 33.18 -30.42
CA PHE A 281 17.35 31.81 -30.30
C PHE A 281 16.20 30.77 -30.20
N ARG A 282 15.00 31.19 -29.76
CA ARG A 282 13.88 30.28 -29.50
C ARG A 282 13.38 29.56 -30.76
N PRO A 283 13.15 30.22 -31.92
CA PRO A 283 12.86 29.50 -33.14
C PRO A 283 13.96 28.52 -33.56
N CYS A 284 15.23 28.90 -33.34
CA CYS A 284 16.36 28.03 -33.67
C CYS A 284 16.38 26.77 -32.77
N THR A 285 16.05 26.91 -31.47
CA THR A 285 15.94 25.77 -30.56
C THR A 285 14.81 24.83 -31.01
N LEU A 286 13.65 25.35 -31.41
CA LEU A 286 12.54 24.53 -31.92
C LEU A 286 12.95 23.78 -33.19
N LEU A 287 13.56 24.45 -34.15
CA LEU A 287 14.03 23.86 -35.42
C LEU A 287 15.11 22.78 -35.15
N GLY A 288 16.03 23.05 -34.21
CA GLY A 288 17.02 22.07 -33.78
C GLY A 288 16.39 20.78 -33.25
N ALA A 289 15.43 20.93 -32.33
CA ALA A 289 14.73 19.80 -31.74
C ALA A 289 13.95 18.99 -32.80
N LEU A 290 13.21 19.66 -33.68
CA LEU A 290 12.43 19.01 -34.73
C LEU A 290 13.32 18.20 -35.67
N HIS A 291 14.44 18.80 -36.17
CA HIS A 291 15.35 18.06 -37.04
C HIS A 291 16.00 16.87 -36.40
N ILE A 292 16.38 16.92 -35.08
CA ILE A 292 16.87 15.77 -34.36
C ILE A 292 15.78 14.67 -34.25
N GLU A 293 14.55 15.05 -33.92
CA GLU A 293 13.41 14.11 -33.83
C GLU A 293 13.03 13.49 -35.17
N MET A 294 13.26 14.20 -36.28
CA MET A 294 13.05 13.70 -37.64
C MET A 294 14.24 12.88 -38.21
N GLY A 295 15.34 12.71 -37.47
CA GLY A 295 16.53 11.98 -37.90
C GLY A 295 17.53 12.82 -38.69
N ASN A 296 17.27 14.11 -38.87
CA ASN A 296 18.18 15.05 -39.57
C ASN A 296 19.24 15.61 -38.60
N TYR A 297 20.06 14.74 -38.04
CA TYR A 297 20.91 15.05 -36.87
C TYR A 297 21.89 16.20 -37.11
N GLN A 298 22.55 16.20 -38.27
CA GLN A 298 23.51 17.26 -38.63
C GLN A 298 22.81 18.63 -38.68
N LEU A 299 21.70 18.72 -39.37
CA LEU A 299 20.96 19.97 -39.52
C LEU A 299 20.38 20.44 -38.16
N GLY A 300 19.90 19.48 -37.35
CA GLY A 300 19.42 19.80 -35.99
C GLY A 300 20.52 20.36 -35.09
N HIS A 301 21.73 19.81 -35.19
CA HIS A 301 22.90 20.30 -34.44
C HIS A 301 23.33 21.71 -34.92
N GLU A 302 23.30 21.98 -36.20
CA GLU A 302 23.54 23.31 -36.76
C GLU A 302 22.53 24.36 -36.27
N TRP A 303 21.25 23.99 -36.17
CA TRP A 303 20.24 24.89 -35.59
C TRP A 303 20.50 25.12 -34.09
N TYR A 304 20.95 24.16 -33.35
CA TYR A 304 21.35 24.37 -31.94
C TYR A 304 22.62 25.23 -31.81
N ALA A 305 23.57 25.11 -32.73
CA ALA A 305 24.72 26.04 -32.79
C ALA A 305 24.25 27.48 -33.02
N LYS A 306 23.37 27.69 -34.01
CA LYS A 306 22.74 28.98 -34.25
C LYS A 306 21.95 29.49 -33.02
N ALA A 307 21.26 28.63 -32.29
CA ALA A 307 20.56 29.00 -31.06
C ALA A 307 21.56 29.48 -29.99
N HIS A 308 22.67 28.76 -29.84
CA HIS A 308 23.71 29.14 -28.89
C HIS A 308 24.35 30.49 -29.20
N GLU A 309 24.71 30.74 -30.46
CA GLU A 309 25.25 32.02 -30.92
C GLU A 309 24.29 33.21 -30.65
N ARG A 310 22.96 32.94 -30.58
CA ARG A 310 21.91 33.90 -30.28
C ARG A 310 21.52 34.01 -28.82
N GLY A 311 22.25 33.31 -27.91
CA GLY A 311 22.09 33.43 -26.48
C GLY A 311 21.38 32.28 -25.79
N ALA A 312 21.10 31.16 -26.48
CA ALA A 312 20.67 29.95 -25.79
C ALA A 312 21.82 29.36 -24.96
N SER A 313 21.55 29.00 -23.71
CA SER A 313 22.57 28.37 -22.88
C SER A 313 22.87 26.93 -23.34
N LYS A 314 24.14 26.52 -23.28
CA LYS A 314 24.54 25.15 -23.60
C LYS A 314 23.79 24.13 -22.72
N GLN A 315 23.59 24.48 -21.46
CA GLN A 315 22.86 23.63 -20.51
C GLN A 315 21.40 23.41 -20.94
N ALA A 316 20.70 24.44 -21.40
CA ALA A 316 19.32 24.32 -21.90
C ALA A 316 19.23 23.44 -23.15
N ILE A 317 20.19 23.59 -24.07
CA ILE A 317 20.28 22.72 -25.24
C ILE A 317 20.55 21.26 -24.86
N ASP A 318 21.45 21.01 -23.90
CA ASP A 318 21.78 19.67 -23.45
C ASP A 318 20.59 19.03 -22.73
N GLN A 319 19.81 19.79 -21.95
CA GLN A 319 18.57 19.32 -21.34
C GLN A 319 17.51 18.93 -22.38
N GLU A 320 17.36 19.74 -23.44
CA GLU A 320 16.45 19.43 -24.53
C GLU A 320 16.87 18.14 -25.26
N LEU A 321 18.16 18.00 -25.60
CA LEU A 321 18.72 16.80 -26.23
C LEU A 321 18.51 15.56 -25.35
N ARG A 322 18.71 15.67 -24.03
CA ARG A 322 18.42 14.58 -23.07
C ARG A 322 16.96 14.18 -23.10
N GLY A 323 16.05 15.15 -23.10
CA GLY A 323 14.61 14.90 -23.20
C GLY A 323 14.22 14.19 -24.49
N ILE A 324 14.80 14.58 -25.64
CA ILE A 324 14.59 13.90 -26.93
C ILE A 324 15.11 12.46 -26.86
N PHE A 325 16.32 12.27 -26.38
CA PHE A 325 16.95 10.96 -26.25
C PHE A 325 16.14 10.00 -25.37
N GLN A 326 15.65 10.47 -24.23
CA GLN A 326 14.84 9.66 -23.30
C GLN A 326 13.49 9.23 -23.90
N ARG A 327 12.86 10.07 -24.74
CA ARG A 327 11.59 9.77 -25.38
C ARG A 327 11.73 8.90 -26.65
N ALA A 328 12.92 8.85 -27.24
CA ALA A 328 13.18 8.08 -28.44
C ALA A 328 13.09 6.56 -28.19
N ASP A 329 12.70 5.79 -29.21
CA ASP A 329 12.80 4.34 -29.19
C ASP A 329 14.27 3.88 -29.22
N LYS A 330 14.49 2.57 -29.02
CA LYS A 330 15.84 2.00 -28.91
C LYS A 330 16.69 2.27 -30.15
N ALA A 331 16.12 2.09 -31.36
CA ALA A 331 16.88 2.26 -32.61
C ALA A 331 17.32 3.71 -32.76
N LYS A 332 16.41 4.64 -32.56
CA LYS A 332 16.67 6.08 -32.65
C LYS A 332 17.63 6.58 -31.57
N ARG A 333 17.59 5.99 -30.36
CA ARG A 333 18.59 6.29 -29.31
C ARG A 333 19.99 5.92 -29.74
N GLU A 334 20.19 4.77 -30.37
CA GLU A 334 21.52 4.36 -30.86
C GLU A 334 22.03 5.30 -31.97
N GLU A 335 21.16 5.74 -32.86
CA GLU A 335 21.52 6.73 -33.90
C GLU A 335 21.90 8.09 -33.28
N ILE A 336 21.08 8.62 -32.39
CA ILE A 336 21.35 9.88 -31.66
C ILE A 336 22.68 9.75 -30.87
N LYS A 337 22.88 8.64 -30.19
CA LYS A 337 24.09 8.35 -29.42
C LYS A 337 25.32 8.37 -30.32
N ALA A 338 25.31 7.62 -31.41
CA ALA A 338 26.42 7.55 -32.35
C ALA A 338 26.74 8.96 -32.91
N PHE A 339 25.72 9.70 -33.29
CA PHE A 339 25.88 11.08 -33.80
C PHE A 339 26.48 12.00 -32.73
N LEU A 340 25.91 12.08 -31.53
CA LEU A 340 26.34 13.02 -30.50
C LEU A 340 27.77 12.70 -30.00
N LEU A 341 28.12 11.44 -29.80
CA LEU A 341 29.47 11.05 -29.43
C LEU A 341 30.49 11.34 -30.55
N GLY A 342 30.07 11.28 -31.82
CA GLY A 342 30.91 11.69 -32.97
C GLY A 342 31.16 13.21 -33.00
N GLN A 343 30.25 14.06 -32.49
CA GLN A 343 30.42 15.50 -32.41
C GLN A 343 31.30 15.96 -31.24
N ASP A 344 31.02 15.47 -30.03
CA ASP A 344 31.78 15.79 -28.80
C ASP A 344 31.60 14.68 -27.74
N PRO A 345 32.52 13.71 -27.69
CA PRO A 345 32.41 12.59 -26.76
C PRO A 345 32.53 12.99 -25.28
N VAL A 346 33.15 14.14 -24.98
CA VAL A 346 33.28 14.61 -23.59
C VAL A 346 31.99 15.26 -23.12
N ARG A 347 31.41 16.16 -23.92
CA ARG A 347 30.14 16.84 -23.63
C ARG A 347 28.98 15.88 -23.55
N TYR A 348 28.90 14.94 -24.48
CA TYR A 348 27.76 14.02 -24.62
C TYR A 348 27.96 12.65 -23.95
N LYS A 349 28.98 12.49 -23.09
CA LYS A 349 29.23 11.23 -22.36
C LYS A 349 28.00 10.69 -21.60
N TRP A 350 27.05 11.55 -21.27
CA TRP A 350 25.83 11.19 -20.56
C TRP A 350 24.92 10.21 -21.34
N VAL A 351 25.00 10.15 -22.69
CA VAL A 351 24.21 9.20 -23.51
C VAL A 351 24.58 7.73 -23.23
N ASN A 352 25.71 7.46 -22.55
CA ASN A 352 26.12 6.12 -22.17
C ASN A 352 25.47 5.64 -20.87
N PHE A 353 24.82 6.53 -20.12
CA PHE A 353 24.26 6.26 -18.79
C PHE A 353 22.75 6.58 -18.71
N ALA A 354 22.13 6.99 -19.77
CA ALA A 354 20.74 7.40 -19.85
C ALA A 354 19.80 6.36 -20.48
#